data_7b713913307582a545e8e3ae18e9558d
#
_entry.id   7b713913307582a545e8e3ae18e9558d
#
_cell.length_a   1.000
_cell.length_b   1.000
_cell.length_c   1.000
_cell.angle_alpha   90.00
_cell.angle_beta   90.00
_cell.angle_gamma   90.00
#
_symmetry.space_group_name_H-M   'P 1'
#
loop_
_entity.id
_entity.type
_entity.pdbx_description
1 polymer ?
#
loop_
_entity_poly.entity_id
_entity_poly.type
_entity_poly.pdbx_seq_one_letter_code
_entity_poly.pdbx_strand_id
1 'polypeptide(L)'
;MASTLITPVKAPPHRPHHRLRRRVHLFFFLVFCALPFFNIMRFDIPRQRFYFAGVELWIGEFSIIFFSLMFLMFSIVALSMIYGRVYCGYACPQMIFSETASAVEERLRKWVTKKFIAWPAARRRLLHRALTYLIVAAVSVILAFIFISYFVEPRDLLRRLTHLDITTSAGFAGAVTTLITFLDFAFLRQKFCTTLCPYGYLQGMLADGKTLLVQYRDPDHLCIECKKCVRICHMGIDIRDSPFQIECIHCGECIDACEEVMTRVKRPVVIEYSWGREGPKAAGSFGIRDAKRRIVLLVMFLYASSLGVALSMHNPVLVRINPIRTTSLYTINRAGEVENQFRISVSNRGSAKEFVVVSIDGLARGRLELTPNPIPAPPGETEVKEFAVAVPANAPLGEVTHFRFQTESQPDARRRTIEMTWLMPPCSARTHACRVEIPLDASPKGTQ
;
A
#
# COMPACT_ATOMS: atom_id res chain seq x y z
N MET A 1 43.65 52.78 20.27
CA MET A 1 42.26 52.56 20.64
C MET A 1 41.46 52.50 19.34
N ALA A 2 41.25 51.28 18.84
CA ALA A 2 40.43 51.03 17.65
C ALA A 2 39.04 50.53 18.12
N SER A 3 38.02 51.38 18.00
CA SER A 3 36.66 51.07 18.27
C SER A 3 36.14 50.13 17.14
N THR A 4 36.13 48.83 17.38
CA THR A 4 35.45 47.86 16.55
C THR A 4 33.95 48.13 16.60
N LEU A 5 33.41 48.66 15.51
CA LEU A 5 31.98 48.77 15.23
C LEU A 5 31.36 47.39 15.31
N ILE A 6 30.67 47.13 16.41
CA ILE A 6 29.81 45.93 16.57
C ILE A 6 28.62 46.12 15.66
N THR A 7 28.69 45.56 14.44
CA THR A 7 27.51 45.41 13.59
C THR A 7 26.48 44.57 14.33
N PRO A 8 25.22 45.02 14.47
CA PRO A 8 24.18 44.21 15.09
C PRO A 8 23.99 42.92 14.27
N VAL A 9 24.41 41.82 14.84
CA VAL A 9 24.10 40.49 14.26
C VAL A 9 22.59 40.34 14.27
N LYS A 10 21.97 40.54 13.12
CA LYS A 10 20.57 40.32 12.88
C LYS A 10 20.34 38.81 13.10
N ALA A 11 19.95 38.47 14.33
CA ALA A 11 19.60 37.07 14.65
C ALA A 11 18.43 36.63 13.77
N PRO A 12 18.60 35.69 12.88
CA PRO A 12 17.47 35.18 12.14
C PRO A 12 16.64 34.31 13.07
N PRO A 13 15.32 34.40 13.02
CA PRO A 13 14.49 33.35 13.53
C PRO A 13 14.56 32.19 12.51
N HIS A 14 15.72 31.63 12.31
CA HIS A 14 15.89 30.50 11.44
C HIS A 14 15.59 29.25 12.24
N ARG A 15 14.39 28.67 12.04
CA ARG A 15 14.03 27.27 12.39
C ARG A 15 13.81 26.51 11.11
N PRO A 16 14.87 26.20 10.34
CA PRO A 16 14.75 25.62 9.02
C PRO A 16 14.15 24.21 9.11
N HIS A 17 14.55 23.39 10.09
CA HIS A 17 14.07 22.02 10.27
C HIS A 17 12.61 22.00 10.68
N HIS A 18 12.19 22.83 11.63
CA HIS A 18 10.78 22.95 12.03
C HIS A 18 9.86 23.35 10.86
N ARG A 19 10.26 24.34 10.06
CA ARG A 19 9.48 24.80 8.90
C ARG A 19 9.39 23.74 7.81
N LEU A 20 10.53 23.12 7.47
CA LEU A 20 10.59 22.03 6.49
C LEU A 20 9.70 20.88 6.93
N ARG A 21 9.87 20.43 8.17
CA ARG A 21 9.10 19.32 8.75
C ARG A 21 7.61 19.58 8.68
N ARG A 22 7.15 20.77 9.06
CA ARG A 22 5.73 21.14 9.01
C ARG A 22 5.16 21.12 7.59
N ARG A 23 5.94 21.53 6.58
CA ARG A 23 5.53 21.44 5.17
C ARG A 23 5.45 20.00 4.70
N VAL A 24 6.42 19.20 5.07
CA VAL A 24 6.47 17.76 4.75
C VAL A 24 5.31 17.02 5.44
N HIS A 25 5.03 17.33 6.72
CA HIS A 25 3.87 16.78 7.43
C HIS A 25 2.55 17.11 6.73
N LEU A 26 2.35 18.35 6.32
CA LEU A 26 1.16 18.76 5.59
C LEU A 26 1.03 18.01 4.25
N PHE A 27 2.13 17.88 3.52
CA PHE A 27 2.16 17.15 2.25
C PHE A 27 1.78 15.67 2.45
N PHE A 28 2.44 14.96 3.37
CA PHE A 28 2.12 13.54 3.63
C PHE A 28 0.72 13.34 4.22
N PHE A 29 0.22 14.29 5.02
CA PHE A 29 -1.15 14.26 5.48
C PHE A 29 -2.15 14.36 4.33
N LEU A 30 -1.93 15.30 3.41
CA LEU A 30 -2.79 15.45 2.22
C LEU A 30 -2.72 14.21 1.32
N VAL A 31 -1.52 13.68 1.10
CA VAL A 31 -1.34 12.42 0.34
C VAL A 31 -2.08 11.28 1.03
N PHE A 32 -1.92 11.09 2.33
CA PHE A 32 -2.63 10.07 3.10
C PHE A 32 -4.14 10.18 2.97
N CYS A 33 -4.68 11.39 3.03
CA CYS A 33 -6.12 11.61 2.83
C CYS A 33 -6.56 11.35 1.38
N ALA A 34 -5.75 11.73 0.38
CA ALA A 34 -6.13 11.69 -1.03
C ALA A 34 -6.11 10.27 -1.63
N LEU A 35 -5.15 9.44 -1.22
CA LEU A 35 -4.91 8.12 -1.82
C LEU A 35 -6.17 7.24 -1.96
N PRO A 36 -7.02 7.03 -0.92
CA PRO A 36 -8.19 6.17 -1.03
C PRO A 36 -9.33 6.79 -1.83
N PHE A 37 -9.46 8.14 -1.82
CA PHE A 37 -10.56 8.84 -2.50
C PHE A 37 -10.36 8.91 -4.01
N PHE A 38 -9.10 9.01 -4.47
CA PHE A 38 -8.76 9.05 -5.90
C PHE A 38 -8.44 7.67 -6.49
N ASN A 39 -8.68 6.58 -5.75
CA ASN A 39 -8.37 5.21 -6.18
C ASN A 39 -6.88 5.03 -6.57
N ILE A 40 -5.99 5.83 -5.98
CA ILE A 40 -4.55 5.69 -6.23
C ILE A 40 -4.02 4.45 -5.48
N MET A 41 -4.50 4.24 -4.24
CA MET A 41 -4.19 3.06 -3.44
C MET A 41 -5.37 2.72 -2.55
N ARG A 42 -6.08 1.63 -2.87
CA ARG A 42 -7.21 1.15 -2.07
C ARG A 42 -7.38 -0.37 -2.23
N PHE A 43 -7.55 -1.06 -1.10
CA PHE A 43 -7.91 -2.47 -1.03
C PHE A 43 -9.42 -2.60 -0.79
N ASP A 44 -10.21 -2.78 -1.82
CA ASP A 44 -11.65 -3.00 -1.66
C ASP A 44 -11.92 -4.47 -1.30
N ILE A 45 -11.89 -4.77 0.00
CA ILE A 45 -12.05 -6.13 0.51
C ILE A 45 -13.43 -6.72 0.15
N PRO A 46 -14.56 -5.99 0.31
CA PRO A 46 -15.86 -6.50 -0.06
C PRO A 46 -16.00 -6.91 -1.53
N ARG A 47 -15.34 -6.18 -2.42
CA ARG A 47 -15.35 -6.44 -3.87
C ARG A 47 -14.17 -7.27 -4.35
N GLN A 48 -13.24 -7.63 -3.45
CA GLN A 48 -11.99 -8.35 -3.76
C GLN A 48 -11.15 -7.66 -4.83
N ARG A 49 -11.10 -6.33 -4.82
CA ARG A 49 -10.40 -5.49 -5.78
C ARG A 49 -9.31 -4.68 -5.10
N PHE A 50 -8.21 -4.52 -5.80
CA PHE A 50 -7.10 -3.67 -5.38
C PHE A 50 -6.89 -2.59 -6.43
N TYR A 51 -6.97 -1.33 -6.02
CA TYR A 51 -6.67 -0.18 -6.87
C TYR A 51 -5.24 0.26 -6.61
N PHE A 52 -4.44 0.31 -7.67
CA PHE A 52 -3.07 0.78 -7.60
C PHE A 52 -2.78 1.67 -8.81
N ALA A 53 -2.42 2.95 -8.56
CA ALA A 53 -2.11 3.96 -9.58
C ALA A 53 -3.18 4.06 -10.69
N GLY A 54 -4.47 3.93 -10.32
CA GLY A 54 -5.60 3.98 -11.26
C GLY A 54 -5.87 2.67 -12.02
N VAL A 55 -5.07 1.64 -11.80
CA VAL A 55 -5.28 0.29 -12.35
C VAL A 55 -6.05 -0.54 -11.33
N GLU A 56 -7.09 -1.23 -11.81
CA GLU A 56 -7.86 -2.16 -11.01
C GLU A 56 -7.26 -3.57 -11.10
N LEU A 57 -6.83 -4.10 -9.97
CA LEU A 57 -6.22 -5.42 -9.85
C LEU A 57 -7.14 -6.30 -8.98
N TRP A 58 -7.24 -7.57 -9.29
CA TRP A 58 -7.94 -8.51 -8.44
C TRP A 58 -6.99 -9.12 -7.40
N ILE A 59 -7.53 -9.51 -6.25
CA ILE A 59 -6.75 -10.20 -5.20
C ILE A 59 -6.08 -11.48 -5.73
N GLY A 60 -6.60 -12.07 -6.81
CA GLY A 60 -5.99 -13.22 -7.50
C GLY A 60 -4.65 -12.91 -8.20
N GLU A 61 -4.26 -11.66 -8.34
CA GLU A 61 -2.97 -11.26 -8.93
C GLU A 61 -1.90 -11.12 -7.84
N PHE A 62 -1.73 -12.19 -7.10
CA PHE A 62 -0.84 -12.28 -5.95
C PHE A 62 0.58 -11.79 -6.24
N SER A 63 1.10 -12.04 -7.44
CA SER A 63 2.47 -11.65 -7.82
C SER A 63 2.69 -10.14 -7.78
N ILE A 64 1.76 -9.34 -8.33
CA ILE A 64 1.90 -7.87 -8.34
C ILE A 64 1.83 -7.32 -6.92
N ILE A 65 0.87 -7.81 -6.12
CA ILE A 65 0.72 -7.41 -4.72
C ILE A 65 1.96 -7.78 -3.92
N PHE A 66 2.46 -9.01 -4.08
CA PHE A 66 3.65 -9.51 -3.39
C PHE A 66 4.88 -8.66 -3.71
N PHE A 67 5.19 -8.45 -5.00
CA PHE A 67 6.36 -7.65 -5.40
C PHE A 67 6.24 -6.19 -4.98
N SER A 68 5.03 -5.61 -4.99
CA SER A 68 4.79 -4.24 -4.50
C SER A 68 5.06 -4.10 -3.01
N LEU A 69 4.56 -5.04 -2.19
CA LEU A 69 4.78 -5.04 -0.74
C LEU A 69 6.25 -5.27 -0.40
N MET A 70 6.92 -6.21 -1.08
CA MET A 70 8.35 -6.46 -0.88
C MET A 70 9.19 -5.26 -1.28
N PHE A 71 8.91 -4.63 -2.43
CA PHE A 71 9.59 -3.41 -2.85
C PHE A 71 9.43 -2.29 -1.82
N LEU A 72 8.22 -2.07 -1.30
CA LEU A 72 7.95 -1.07 -0.27
C LEU A 72 8.71 -1.38 1.02
N MET A 73 8.69 -2.64 1.47
CA MET A 73 9.40 -3.08 2.68
C MET A 73 10.91 -2.84 2.55
N PHE A 74 11.53 -3.28 1.46
CA PHE A 74 12.97 -3.08 1.25
C PHE A 74 13.33 -1.60 1.03
N SER A 75 12.43 -0.79 0.47
CA SER A 75 12.60 0.66 0.37
C SER A 75 12.66 1.32 1.75
N ILE A 76 11.79 0.92 2.68
CA ILE A 76 11.82 1.40 4.07
C ILE A 76 13.13 0.98 4.77
N VAL A 77 13.55 -0.27 4.57
CA VAL A 77 14.83 -0.78 5.11
C VAL A 77 16.01 0.02 4.56
N ALA A 78 16.08 0.25 3.25
CA ALA A 78 17.14 1.02 2.60
C ALA A 78 17.19 2.46 3.11
N LEU A 79 16.03 3.12 3.21
CA LEU A 79 15.92 4.47 3.77
C LEU A 79 16.41 4.51 5.22
N SER A 80 16.05 3.50 6.04
CA SER A 80 16.46 3.44 7.44
C SER A 80 17.97 3.22 7.61
N MET A 81 18.59 2.42 6.75
CA MET A 81 20.04 2.21 6.78
C MET A 81 20.82 3.45 6.39
N ILE A 82 20.27 4.31 5.53
CA ILE A 82 20.92 5.53 5.06
C ILE A 82 20.62 6.71 6.00
N TYR A 83 19.34 6.96 6.25
CA TYR A 83 18.86 8.15 6.95
C TYR A 83 18.40 7.89 8.40
N GLY A 84 18.57 6.68 8.90
CA GLY A 84 18.08 6.31 10.23
C GLY A 84 16.57 6.45 10.33
N ARG A 85 16.08 7.03 11.42
CA ARG A 85 14.64 7.19 11.69
C ARG A 85 14.05 8.50 11.15
N VAL A 86 14.64 9.11 10.10
CA VAL A 86 14.14 10.35 9.49
C VAL A 86 12.70 10.18 8.97
N TYR A 87 12.35 9.00 8.42
CA TYR A 87 10.97 8.70 8.03
C TYR A 87 10.00 8.89 9.20
N CYS A 88 10.35 8.41 10.39
CA CYS A 88 9.52 8.58 11.59
C CYS A 88 9.33 10.05 11.95
N GLY A 89 10.37 10.86 11.79
CA GLY A 89 10.33 12.29 12.12
C GLY A 89 9.58 13.17 11.12
N TYR A 90 9.53 12.77 9.84
CA TYR A 90 9.03 13.65 8.77
C TYR A 90 7.81 13.13 8.03
N ALA A 91 7.65 11.81 7.87
CA ALA A 91 6.61 11.25 6.99
C ALA A 91 5.63 10.28 7.69
N CYS A 92 5.96 9.83 8.91
CA CYS A 92 5.12 8.86 9.61
C CYS A 92 3.78 9.47 10.05
N PRO A 93 2.62 8.90 9.64
CA PRO A 93 1.31 9.41 10.02
C PRO A 93 1.13 9.53 11.54
N GLN A 94 1.57 8.52 12.30
CA GLN A 94 1.48 8.52 13.76
C GLN A 94 2.12 9.76 14.38
N MET A 95 3.30 10.16 13.88
CA MET A 95 4.01 11.34 14.39
C MET A 95 3.29 12.63 14.00
N ILE A 96 2.82 12.72 12.74
CA ILE A 96 2.06 13.87 12.25
C ILE A 96 0.82 14.13 13.13
N PHE A 97 0.05 13.09 13.41
CA PHE A 97 -1.18 13.21 14.20
C PHE A 97 -0.88 13.48 15.68
N SER A 98 0.08 12.78 16.26
CA SER A 98 0.46 12.97 17.67
C SER A 98 0.96 14.38 17.96
N GLU A 99 1.75 14.98 17.07
CA GLU A 99 2.19 16.36 17.20
C GLU A 99 1.07 17.36 17.00
N THR A 100 0.21 17.11 16.01
CA THR A 100 -0.95 17.95 15.77
C THR A 100 -1.88 17.95 16.98
N ALA A 101 -2.14 16.78 17.58
CA ALA A 101 -2.93 16.65 18.79
C ALA A 101 -2.31 17.43 19.98
N SER A 102 -0.99 17.31 20.16
CA SER A 102 -0.27 18.03 21.20
C SER A 102 -0.30 19.56 20.99
N ALA A 103 -0.15 19.99 19.74
CA ALA A 103 -0.24 21.41 19.39
C ALA A 103 -1.66 21.98 19.59
N VAL A 104 -2.70 21.22 19.28
CA VAL A 104 -4.10 21.60 19.52
C VAL A 104 -4.35 21.70 21.03
N GLU A 105 -3.93 20.72 21.81
CA GLU A 105 -4.08 20.72 23.25
C GLU A 105 -3.41 21.94 23.89
N GLU A 106 -2.19 22.28 23.49
CA GLU A 106 -1.47 23.44 24.02
C GLU A 106 -2.15 24.77 23.64
N ARG A 107 -2.66 24.89 22.40
CA ARG A 107 -3.43 26.07 21.96
C ARG A 107 -4.71 26.21 22.77
N LEU A 108 -5.42 25.10 22.96
CA LEU A 108 -6.65 25.05 23.73
C LEU A 108 -6.41 25.42 25.20
N ARG A 109 -5.32 24.93 25.78
CA ARG A 109 -4.90 25.28 27.14
C ARG A 109 -4.68 26.79 27.26
N LYS A 110 -3.94 27.40 26.34
CA LYS A 110 -3.69 28.84 26.32
C LYS A 110 -4.98 29.63 26.14
N TRP A 111 -5.86 29.20 25.25
CA TRP A 111 -7.15 29.83 24.99
C TRP A 111 -8.07 29.78 26.24
N VAL A 112 -8.25 28.63 26.85
CA VAL A 112 -9.09 28.44 28.06
C VAL A 112 -8.51 29.28 29.20
N THR A 113 -7.19 29.29 29.39
CA THR A 113 -6.55 30.05 30.45
C THR A 113 -6.76 31.57 30.26
N LYS A 114 -6.66 32.05 29.02
CA LYS A 114 -6.84 33.47 28.69
C LYS A 114 -8.32 33.90 28.78
N LYS A 115 -9.24 33.07 28.24
CA LYS A 115 -10.67 33.45 28.16
C LYS A 115 -11.39 33.33 29.49
N PHE A 116 -11.02 32.35 30.31
CA PHE A 116 -11.69 32.05 31.58
C PHE A 116 -10.80 32.33 32.79
N ILE A 117 -10.06 33.46 32.74
CA ILE A 117 -9.09 33.82 33.79
C ILE A 117 -9.70 33.97 35.16
N ALA A 118 -10.99 34.43 35.23
CA ALA A 118 -11.76 34.61 36.45
C ALA A 118 -12.23 33.27 37.10
N TRP A 119 -12.15 32.15 36.35
CA TRP A 119 -12.61 30.88 36.88
C TRP A 119 -11.54 30.21 37.78
N PRO A 120 -11.97 29.41 38.76
CA PRO A 120 -11.08 28.63 39.58
C PRO A 120 -10.22 27.69 38.69
N ALA A 121 -8.95 27.49 39.09
CA ALA A 121 -8.01 26.67 38.36
C ALA A 121 -8.50 25.24 38.10
N ALA A 122 -9.27 24.67 39.01
CA ALA A 122 -9.89 23.34 38.86
C ALA A 122 -10.91 23.29 37.71
N ARG A 123 -11.83 24.29 37.61
CA ARG A 123 -12.80 24.40 36.51
C ARG A 123 -12.13 24.58 35.17
N ARG A 124 -11.10 25.43 35.10
CA ARG A 124 -10.30 25.61 33.85
C ARG A 124 -9.63 24.32 33.38
N ARG A 125 -9.07 23.53 34.32
CA ARG A 125 -8.48 22.24 34.02
C ARG A 125 -9.51 21.24 33.52
N LEU A 126 -10.67 21.17 34.15
CA LEU A 126 -11.78 20.28 33.74
C LEU A 126 -12.27 20.63 32.33
N LEU A 127 -12.58 21.93 32.09
CA LEU A 127 -13.01 22.38 30.78
C LEU A 127 -11.99 22.10 29.70
N HIS A 128 -10.69 22.39 29.95
CA HIS A 128 -9.62 22.10 29.04
C HIS A 128 -9.56 20.60 28.70
N ARG A 129 -9.60 19.72 29.70
CA ARG A 129 -9.59 18.26 29.48
C ARG A 129 -10.80 17.78 28.69
N ALA A 130 -12.00 18.24 29.06
CA ALA A 130 -13.23 17.86 28.38
C ALA A 130 -13.20 18.26 26.90
N LEU A 131 -12.80 19.50 26.60
CA LEU A 131 -12.68 19.99 25.22
C LEU A 131 -11.58 19.23 24.45
N THR A 132 -10.45 18.92 25.09
CA THR A 132 -9.37 18.14 24.45
C THR A 132 -9.88 16.76 24.08
N TYR A 133 -10.53 16.03 24.98
CA TYR A 133 -11.03 14.69 24.68
C TYR A 133 -12.16 14.72 23.64
N LEU A 134 -13.02 15.74 23.65
CA LEU A 134 -14.05 15.89 22.62
C LEU A 134 -13.45 16.10 21.23
N ILE A 135 -12.43 16.98 21.12
CA ILE A 135 -11.73 17.22 19.86
C ILE A 135 -11.00 15.96 19.40
N VAL A 136 -10.28 15.29 20.30
CA VAL A 136 -9.57 14.05 19.99
C VAL A 136 -10.55 12.97 19.53
N ALA A 137 -11.71 12.83 20.17
CA ALA A 137 -12.73 11.87 19.76
C ALA A 137 -13.26 12.18 18.34
N ALA A 138 -13.60 13.44 18.06
CA ALA A 138 -14.07 13.85 16.74
C ALA A 138 -13.01 13.60 15.64
N VAL A 139 -11.75 13.95 15.92
CA VAL A 139 -10.64 13.68 15.01
C VAL A 139 -10.40 12.18 14.82
N SER A 140 -10.53 11.37 15.87
CA SER A 140 -10.39 9.91 15.79
C SER A 140 -11.44 9.28 14.87
N VAL A 141 -12.69 9.77 14.89
CA VAL A 141 -13.73 9.31 13.94
C VAL A 141 -13.33 9.63 12.50
N ILE A 142 -12.86 10.86 12.24
CA ILE A 142 -12.44 11.28 10.91
C ILE A 142 -11.24 10.43 10.42
N LEU A 143 -10.23 10.23 11.27
CA LEU A 143 -9.07 9.44 10.91
C LEU A 143 -9.39 7.97 10.71
N ALA A 144 -10.26 7.39 11.54
CA ALA A 144 -10.76 6.04 11.35
C ALA A 144 -11.54 5.91 10.03
N PHE A 145 -12.38 6.89 9.71
CA PHE A 145 -13.08 6.93 8.42
C PHE A 145 -12.09 6.95 7.24
N ILE A 146 -11.05 7.80 7.27
CA ILE A 146 -10.03 7.86 6.23
C ILE A 146 -9.27 6.52 6.16
N PHE A 147 -8.90 5.94 7.29
CA PHE A 147 -8.18 4.66 7.33
C PHE A 147 -9.03 3.51 6.79
N ILE A 148 -10.28 3.40 7.18
CA ILE A 148 -11.19 2.36 6.66
C ILE A 148 -11.47 2.56 5.17
N SER A 149 -11.42 3.80 4.67
CA SER A 149 -11.57 4.12 3.24
C SER A 149 -10.48 3.50 2.36
N TYR A 150 -9.36 3.05 2.95
CA TYR A 150 -8.37 2.22 2.23
C TYR A 150 -8.87 0.79 1.98
N PHE A 151 -9.88 0.31 2.71
CA PHE A 151 -10.36 -1.08 2.66
C PHE A 151 -11.82 -1.22 2.18
N VAL A 152 -12.55 -0.12 2.18
CA VAL A 152 -13.97 -0.07 1.76
C VAL A 152 -14.17 1.20 0.94
N GLU A 153 -15.08 1.15 -0.03
CA GLU A 153 -15.40 2.34 -0.82
C GLU A 153 -15.88 3.51 0.05
N PRO A 154 -15.26 4.71 -0.05
CA PRO A 154 -15.58 5.84 0.83
C PRO A 154 -17.06 6.26 0.79
N ARG A 155 -17.70 6.18 -0.37
CA ARG A 155 -19.13 6.54 -0.54
C ARG A 155 -20.03 5.55 0.19
N ASP A 156 -19.74 4.26 0.11
CA ASP A 156 -20.49 3.21 0.81
C ASP A 156 -20.28 3.33 2.32
N LEU A 157 -19.03 3.56 2.73
CA LEU A 157 -18.68 3.79 4.14
C LEU A 157 -19.40 5.02 4.72
N LEU A 158 -19.49 6.13 3.97
CA LEU A 158 -20.19 7.33 4.40
C LEU A 158 -21.70 7.06 4.58
N ARG A 159 -22.31 6.34 3.64
CA ARG A 159 -23.72 5.94 3.74
C ARG A 159 -23.98 5.10 5.00
N ARG A 160 -23.13 4.11 5.29
CA ARG A 160 -23.23 3.27 6.50
C ARG A 160 -23.05 4.08 7.77
N LEU A 161 -22.12 5.02 7.79
CA LEU A 161 -21.87 5.91 8.92
C LEU A 161 -23.10 6.80 9.20
N THR A 162 -23.74 7.34 8.16
CA THR A 162 -24.96 8.19 8.33
C THR A 162 -26.15 7.39 8.84
N HIS A 163 -26.24 6.10 8.55
CA HIS A 163 -27.28 5.20 9.06
C HIS A 163 -26.91 4.52 10.39
N LEU A 164 -25.70 4.79 10.95
CA LEU A 164 -25.16 4.15 12.16
C LEU A 164 -25.20 2.61 12.10
N ASP A 165 -24.97 2.06 10.90
CA ASP A 165 -24.96 0.61 10.68
C ASP A 165 -23.65 0.01 11.17
N ILE A 166 -23.61 -0.35 12.45
CA ILE A 166 -22.45 -0.97 13.12
C ILE A 166 -22.49 -2.50 13.00
N THR A 167 -23.61 -3.06 12.56
CA THR A 167 -23.81 -4.53 12.53
C THR A 167 -22.98 -5.21 11.46
N THR A 168 -22.51 -4.48 10.44
CA THR A 168 -21.64 -5.00 9.39
C THR A 168 -20.19 -5.13 9.86
N SER A 169 -19.42 -6.04 9.26
CA SER A 169 -17.99 -6.19 9.53
C SER A 169 -17.21 -4.88 9.36
N ALA A 170 -17.56 -4.05 8.40
CA ALA A 170 -16.96 -2.74 8.18
C ALA A 170 -17.32 -1.74 9.30
N GLY A 171 -18.56 -1.76 9.78
CA GLY A 171 -19.01 -0.94 10.90
C GLY A 171 -18.30 -1.29 12.20
N PHE A 172 -18.20 -2.60 12.51
CA PHE A 172 -17.45 -3.08 13.67
C PHE A 172 -15.96 -2.71 13.60
N ALA A 173 -15.31 -2.95 12.45
CA ALA A 173 -13.92 -2.55 12.22
C ALA A 173 -13.74 -1.02 12.41
N GLY A 174 -14.68 -0.21 11.91
CA GLY A 174 -14.69 1.23 12.09
C GLY A 174 -14.77 1.65 13.56
N ALA A 175 -15.66 1.04 14.34
CA ALA A 175 -15.80 1.32 15.77
C ALA A 175 -14.53 0.94 16.55
N VAL A 176 -13.96 -0.24 16.30
CA VAL A 176 -12.71 -0.69 16.92
C VAL A 176 -11.54 0.23 16.55
N THR A 177 -11.39 0.58 15.28
CA THR A 177 -10.34 1.49 14.82
C THR A 177 -10.49 2.87 15.45
N THR A 178 -11.70 3.41 15.54
CA THR A 178 -11.97 4.69 16.21
C THR A 178 -11.56 4.65 17.67
N LEU A 179 -11.93 3.59 18.38
CA LEU A 179 -11.56 3.41 19.79
C LEU A 179 -10.04 3.34 19.98
N ILE A 180 -9.35 2.53 19.18
CA ILE A 180 -7.89 2.40 19.24
C ILE A 180 -7.23 3.75 18.95
N THR A 181 -7.66 4.45 17.90
CA THR A 181 -7.14 5.77 17.54
C THR A 181 -7.38 6.80 18.63
N PHE A 182 -8.56 6.77 19.25
CA PHE A 182 -8.87 7.65 20.37
C PHE A 182 -7.96 7.38 21.59
N LEU A 183 -7.80 6.12 21.97
CA LEU A 183 -6.93 5.72 23.09
C LEU A 183 -5.48 6.11 22.84
N ASP A 184 -5.01 5.92 21.62
CA ASP A 184 -3.65 6.30 21.24
C ASP A 184 -3.45 7.82 21.39
N PHE A 185 -4.27 8.66 20.77
CA PHE A 185 -4.10 10.12 20.82
C PHE A 185 -4.46 10.74 22.15
N ALA A 186 -5.31 10.10 22.95
CA ALA A 186 -5.63 10.59 24.27
C ALA A 186 -4.52 10.29 25.29
N PHE A 187 -3.87 9.13 25.20
CA PHE A 187 -3.02 8.60 26.28
C PHE A 187 -1.59 8.24 25.85
N LEU A 188 -1.41 7.65 24.66
CA LEU A 188 -0.11 7.11 24.23
C LEU A 188 0.71 8.12 23.44
N ARG A 189 0.18 8.63 22.35
CA ARG A 189 0.83 9.62 21.47
C ARG A 189 2.26 9.20 21.08
N GLN A 190 3.24 10.07 21.42
CA GLN A 190 4.65 9.82 21.14
C GLN A 190 5.22 8.64 21.92
N LYS A 191 4.64 8.25 23.06
CA LYS A 191 5.04 7.04 23.81
C LYS A 191 4.85 5.77 22.99
N PHE A 192 3.84 5.74 22.11
CA PHE A 192 3.67 4.64 21.16
C PHE A 192 4.95 4.36 20.35
N CYS A 193 5.60 5.43 19.87
CA CYS A 193 6.81 5.32 19.04
C CYS A 193 8.05 4.84 19.82
N THR A 194 8.09 5.06 21.14
CA THR A 194 9.22 4.64 21.99
C THR A 194 9.05 3.25 22.60
N THR A 195 7.80 2.80 22.80
CA THR A 195 7.53 1.58 23.59
C THR A 195 6.87 0.47 22.80
N LEU A 196 5.95 0.78 21.87
CA LEU A 196 5.09 -0.20 21.22
C LEU A 196 5.38 -0.39 19.71
N CYS A 197 5.96 0.60 19.04
CA CYS A 197 6.13 0.56 17.60
C CYS A 197 7.28 -0.38 17.18
N PRO A 198 6.99 -1.55 16.57
CA PRO A 198 8.03 -2.48 16.14
C PRO A 198 8.91 -1.90 15.02
N TYR A 199 8.33 -1.05 14.16
CA TYR A 199 9.06 -0.37 13.08
C TYR A 199 10.11 0.59 13.63
N GLY A 200 9.79 1.34 14.68
CA GLY A 200 10.74 2.25 15.32
C GLY A 200 11.96 1.51 15.88
N TYR A 201 11.73 0.37 16.50
CA TYR A 201 12.80 -0.52 16.99
C TYR A 201 13.65 -1.06 15.84
N LEU A 202 13.01 -1.63 14.82
CA LEU A 202 13.71 -2.19 13.65
C LEU A 202 14.58 -1.13 12.95
N GLN A 203 14.04 0.07 12.71
CA GLN A 203 14.78 1.15 12.09
C GLN A 203 15.97 1.61 12.94
N GLY A 204 15.79 1.67 14.26
CA GLY A 204 16.89 2.00 15.19
C GLY A 204 18.00 0.95 15.18
N MET A 205 17.65 -0.34 15.12
CA MET A 205 18.62 -1.44 15.04
C MET A 205 19.37 -1.49 13.69
N LEU A 206 18.75 -1.02 12.61
CA LEU A 206 19.39 -0.96 11.29
C LEU A 206 20.38 0.18 11.15
N ALA A 207 20.35 1.18 12.07
CA ALA A 207 21.30 2.28 12.07
C ALA A 207 22.70 1.77 12.45
N ASP A 208 23.68 2.15 11.64
CA ASP A 208 25.08 1.77 11.80
C ASP A 208 26.00 2.99 11.96
N GLY A 209 27.31 2.75 12.05
CA GLY A 209 28.32 3.80 12.15
C GLY A 209 28.39 4.78 10.97
N LYS A 210 27.61 4.58 9.89
CA LYS A 210 27.58 5.42 8.69
C LYS A 210 26.21 6.03 8.42
N THR A 211 25.22 5.74 9.25
CA THR A 211 23.84 6.27 9.14
C THR A 211 23.81 7.74 9.51
N LEU A 212 22.91 8.52 8.88
CA LEU A 212 22.66 9.91 9.27
C LEU A 212 22.04 9.95 10.68
N LEU A 213 22.68 10.70 11.57
CA LEU A 213 22.28 10.85 12.97
C LEU A 213 22.23 12.32 13.35
N VAL A 214 21.44 12.68 14.36
CA VAL A 214 21.57 13.94 15.09
C VAL A 214 22.47 13.67 16.28
N GLN A 215 23.55 14.42 16.39
CA GLN A 215 24.55 14.22 17.45
C GLN A 215 24.82 15.52 18.21
N TYR A 216 25.05 15.38 19.50
CA TYR A 216 25.64 16.39 20.35
C TYR A 216 27.17 16.22 20.34
N ARG A 217 27.89 17.28 20.01
CA ARG A 217 29.36 17.34 19.99
C ARG A 217 29.84 18.63 20.61
N ASP A 218 30.46 18.51 21.75
CA ASP A 218 30.95 19.67 22.49
C ASP A 218 32.36 19.43 23.08
N PRO A 219 33.38 19.24 22.22
CA PRO A 219 34.73 18.99 22.67
C PRO A 219 35.33 20.18 23.44
N ASP A 220 34.87 21.38 23.16
CA ASP A 220 35.41 22.64 23.73
C ASP A 220 34.56 23.18 24.90
N HIS A 221 33.62 22.37 25.42
CA HIS A 221 32.69 22.73 26.52
C HIS A 221 31.98 24.07 26.30
N LEU A 222 31.48 24.29 25.12
CA LEU A 222 30.79 25.53 24.72
C LEU A 222 29.30 25.55 25.12
N CYS A 223 28.73 24.40 25.47
CA CYS A 223 27.33 24.26 25.90
C CYS A 223 27.09 25.05 27.19
N ILE A 224 26.05 25.88 27.20
CA ILE A 224 25.63 26.63 28.39
C ILE A 224 24.60 25.93 29.25
N GLU A 225 24.37 24.67 29.02
CA GLU A 225 23.42 23.79 29.75
C GLU A 225 21.97 24.32 29.89
N CYS A 226 21.51 25.10 28.93
CA CYS A 226 20.17 25.70 28.97
C CYS A 226 19.01 24.67 28.86
N LYS A 227 19.28 23.39 28.54
CA LYS A 227 18.35 22.27 28.39
C LYS A 227 17.16 22.53 27.44
N LYS A 228 17.31 23.50 26.50
CA LYS A 228 16.26 23.81 25.54
C LYS A 228 16.06 22.68 24.53
N CYS A 229 17.15 22.01 24.14
CA CYS A 229 17.14 20.83 23.28
C CYS A 229 16.31 19.68 23.87
N VAL A 230 16.43 19.45 25.19
CA VAL A 230 15.66 18.42 25.91
C VAL A 230 14.17 18.78 25.96
N ARG A 231 13.86 20.04 26.29
CA ARG A 231 12.47 20.51 26.42
C ARG A 231 11.68 20.53 25.12
N ILE A 232 12.37 20.72 23.99
CA ILE A 232 11.73 20.72 22.67
C ILE A 232 11.57 19.30 22.11
N CYS A 233 12.28 18.31 22.66
CA CYS A 233 12.30 16.97 22.13
C CYS A 233 10.93 16.30 22.28
N HIS A 234 10.31 15.93 21.17
CA HIS A 234 9.01 15.24 21.16
C HIS A 234 9.09 13.83 21.75
N MET A 235 10.27 13.20 21.69
CA MET A 235 10.51 11.86 22.23
C MET A 235 10.89 11.88 23.72
N GLY A 236 11.14 13.08 24.28
CA GLY A 236 11.49 13.25 25.69
C GLY A 236 12.89 12.78 26.06
N ILE A 237 13.79 12.65 25.09
CA ILE A 237 15.19 12.23 25.31
C ILE A 237 16.11 13.45 25.54
N ASP A 238 17.21 13.23 26.27
CA ASP A 238 18.33 14.19 26.30
C ASP A 238 19.38 13.75 25.28
N ILE A 239 19.52 14.53 24.20
CA ILE A 239 20.45 14.23 23.11
C ILE A 239 21.92 14.26 23.57
N ARG A 240 22.21 14.77 24.74
CA ARG A 240 23.55 14.88 25.29
C ARG A 240 24.03 13.63 26.02
N ASP A 241 23.06 12.76 26.45
CA ASP A 241 23.38 11.58 27.27
C ASP A 241 24.17 10.52 26.47
N SER A 242 23.93 10.41 25.17
CA SER A 242 24.62 9.43 24.33
C SER A 242 24.72 9.90 22.88
N PRO A 243 25.85 9.61 22.20
CA PRO A 243 26.03 9.94 20.77
C PRO A 243 25.06 9.18 19.86
N PHE A 244 24.42 8.12 20.36
CA PHE A 244 23.38 7.36 19.66
C PHE A 244 22.26 6.99 20.61
N GLN A 245 21.05 7.40 20.26
CA GLN A 245 19.83 7.05 21.00
C GLN A 245 18.83 6.47 20.05
N ILE A 246 18.39 5.25 20.31
CA ILE A 246 17.48 4.50 19.44
C ILE A 246 16.11 5.18 19.33
N GLU A 247 15.70 5.93 20.34
CA GLU A 247 14.45 6.68 20.40
C GLU A 247 14.46 7.93 19.50
N CYS A 248 15.64 8.42 19.12
CA CYS A 248 15.78 9.63 18.31
C CYS A 248 15.18 9.41 16.91
N ILE A 249 14.23 10.27 16.52
CA ILE A 249 13.56 10.26 15.21
C ILE A 249 14.22 11.21 14.19
N HIS A 250 15.39 11.74 14.51
CA HIS A 250 16.18 12.63 13.65
C HIS A 250 15.38 13.83 13.09
N CYS A 251 14.51 14.43 13.90
CA CYS A 251 13.61 15.50 13.47
C CYS A 251 14.28 16.90 13.33
N GLY A 252 15.46 17.10 13.95
CA GLY A 252 16.20 18.35 13.89
C GLY A 252 15.70 19.48 14.79
N GLU A 253 14.64 19.31 15.57
CA GLU A 253 14.10 20.36 16.46
C GLU A 253 15.09 20.80 17.53
N CYS A 254 15.92 19.90 18.03
CA CYS A 254 16.97 20.21 18.98
C CYS A 254 18.12 21.04 18.35
N ILE A 255 18.38 20.86 17.05
CA ILE A 255 19.33 21.66 16.28
C ILE A 255 18.83 23.10 16.21
N ASP A 256 17.59 23.31 15.73
CA ASP A 256 16.95 24.63 15.65
C ASP A 256 16.91 25.33 17.02
N ALA A 257 16.61 24.57 18.09
CA ALA A 257 16.55 25.09 19.44
C ALA A 257 17.93 25.48 19.98
N CYS A 258 18.97 24.71 19.66
CA CYS A 258 20.37 25.01 20.02
C CYS A 258 20.86 26.21 19.23
N GLU A 259 20.63 26.27 17.93
CA GLU A 259 21.02 27.41 17.08
C GLU A 259 20.42 28.72 17.58
N GLU A 260 19.12 28.72 17.93
CA GLU A 260 18.44 29.91 18.46
C GLU A 260 19.10 30.45 19.74
N VAL A 261 19.59 29.57 20.61
CA VAL A 261 20.25 29.99 21.87
C VAL A 261 21.71 30.37 21.64
N MET A 262 22.46 29.50 20.93
CA MET A 262 23.91 29.70 20.74
C MET A 262 24.20 30.94 19.90
N THR A 263 23.39 31.27 18.91
CA THR A 263 23.50 32.52 18.14
C THR A 263 23.34 33.75 19.03
N ARG A 264 22.43 33.72 20.02
CA ARG A 264 22.26 34.87 20.97
C ARG A 264 23.48 35.09 21.85
N VAL A 265 24.15 34.02 22.24
CA VAL A 265 25.35 34.05 23.06
C VAL A 265 26.66 34.13 22.23
N LYS A 266 26.52 34.20 20.89
CA LYS A 266 27.63 34.27 19.92
C LYS A 266 28.60 33.07 20.03
N ARG A 267 28.07 31.86 20.29
CA ARG A 267 28.84 30.62 20.34
C ARG A 267 28.42 29.70 19.19
N PRO A 268 29.31 28.81 18.73
CA PRO A 268 28.95 27.82 17.72
C PRO A 268 27.91 26.82 18.23
N VAL A 269 27.15 26.24 17.30
CA VAL A 269 26.13 25.20 17.57
C VAL A 269 26.83 23.87 17.89
N VAL A 270 26.37 23.20 18.93
CA VAL A 270 26.95 21.93 19.41
C VAL A 270 26.07 20.70 19.09
N ILE A 271 24.96 20.89 18.37
CA ILE A 271 24.07 19.81 17.91
C ILE A 271 23.93 19.92 16.40
N GLU A 272 24.26 18.88 15.68
CA GLU A 272 24.24 18.88 14.22
C GLU A 272 23.83 17.52 13.63
N TYR A 273 23.46 17.51 12.36
CA TYR A 273 23.37 16.27 11.58
C TYR A 273 24.78 15.79 11.24
N SER A 274 25.04 14.52 11.52
CA SER A 274 26.33 13.89 11.25
C SER A 274 26.12 12.55 10.56
N TRP A 275 26.98 12.25 9.60
CA TRP A 275 27.06 10.94 8.99
C TRP A 275 27.99 10.03 9.80
N GLY A 276 27.39 9.05 10.45
CA GLY A 276 28.14 8.11 11.29
C GLY A 276 28.52 8.67 12.66
N ARG A 277 29.02 7.78 13.50
CA ARG A 277 29.44 8.09 14.88
C ARG A 277 30.77 8.86 14.93
N GLU A 278 31.60 8.77 13.89
CA GLU A 278 32.98 9.27 13.87
C GLU A 278 33.16 10.66 13.26
N GLY A 279 32.07 11.32 12.83
CA GLY A 279 32.12 12.72 12.38
C GLY A 279 32.06 12.97 10.87
N PRO A 280 32.15 14.24 10.44
CA PRO A 280 31.88 14.68 9.07
C PRO A 280 32.84 14.10 8.01
N LYS A 281 34.00 13.57 8.40
CA LYS A 281 34.92 12.90 7.47
C LYS A 281 34.33 11.62 6.83
N ALA A 282 33.30 11.03 7.42
CA ALA A 282 32.57 9.90 6.84
C ALA A 282 31.55 10.32 5.77
N ALA A 283 31.28 11.62 5.62
CA ALA A 283 30.27 12.17 4.72
C ALA A 283 30.57 12.02 3.21
N GLY A 284 31.78 11.60 2.84
CA GLY A 284 32.22 11.52 1.44
C GLY A 284 31.65 10.35 0.62
N SER A 285 30.97 9.40 1.23
CA SER A 285 30.26 8.35 0.50
C SER A 285 28.95 8.09 1.21
N PHE A 286 27.83 8.14 0.51
CA PHE A 286 26.50 7.73 0.95
C PHE A 286 26.44 6.29 1.49
N GLY A 287 27.58 5.73 1.93
CA GLY A 287 27.73 4.39 2.40
C GLY A 287 27.39 3.31 1.37
N ILE A 288 27.17 3.69 0.10
CA ILE A 288 26.86 2.77 -1.03
C ILE A 288 28.00 1.76 -1.25
N ARG A 289 29.22 2.10 -0.84
CA ARG A 289 30.36 1.17 -0.89
C ARG A 289 30.30 0.07 0.17
N ASP A 290 29.39 0.17 1.13
CA ASP A 290 29.19 -0.86 2.14
C ASP A 290 28.47 -2.09 1.55
N ALA A 291 28.99 -3.29 1.80
CA ALA A 291 28.42 -4.53 1.27
C ALA A 291 26.96 -4.71 1.69
N LYS A 292 26.62 -4.41 2.94
CA LYS A 292 25.23 -4.52 3.44
C LYS A 292 24.27 -3.64 2.66
N ARG A 293 24.61 -2.37 2.43
CA ARG A 293 23.77 -1.41 1.69
C ARG A 293 23.63 -1.81 0.22
N ARG A 294 24.73 -2.27 -0.40
CA ARG A 294 24.69 -2.78 -1.78
C ARG A 294 23.76 -3.98 -1.94
N ILE A 295 23.80 -4.92 -0.98
CA ILE A 295 22.89 -6.07 -0.99
C ILE A 295 21.42 -5.61 -0.90
N VAL A 296 21.09 -4.72 0.03
CA VAL A 296 19.70 -4.21 0.19
C VAL A 296 19.24 -3.46 -1.06
N LEU A 297 20.09 -2.61 -1.65
CA LEU A 297 19.78 -1.90 -2.89
C LEU A 297 19.63 -2.87 -4.08
N LEU A 298 20.46 -3.90 -4.16
CA LEU A 298 20.34 -4.96 -5.18
C LEU A 298 19.00 -5.70 -5.04
N VAL A 299 18.65 -6.11 -3.83
CA VAL A 299 17.38 -6.80 -3.55
C VAL A 299 16.20 -5.90 -3.89
N MET A 300 16.25 -4.63 -3.50
CA MET A 300 15.23 -3.63 -3.86
C MET A 300 15.10 -3.48 -5.39
N PHE A 301 16.23 -3.42 -6.10
CA PHE A 301 16.24 -3.36 -7.56
C PHE A 301 15.63 -4.61 -8.20
N LEU A 302 15.94 -5.81 -7.66
CA LEU A 302 15.34 -7.07 -8.13
C LEU A 302 13.82 -7.08 -7.96
N TYR A 303 13.30 -6.63 -6.79
CA TYR A 303 11.87 -6.53 -6.58
C TYR A 303 11.21 -5.46 -7.47
N ALA A 304 11.85 -4.32 -7.69
CA ALA A 304 11.38 -3.29 -8.61
C ALA A 304 11.30 -3.82 -10.06
N SER A 305 12.34 -4.54 -10.49
CA SER A 305 12.38 -5.15 -11.83
C SER A 305 11.31 -6.23 -11.98
N SER A 306 11.15 -7.09 -10.97
CA SER A 306 10.11 -8.13 -10.96
C SER A 306 8.70 -7.52 -10.99
N LEU A 307 8.48 -6.42 -10.26
CA LEU A 307 7.22 -5.67 -10.30
C LEU A 307 6.98 -5.08 -11.69
N GLY A 308 8.01 -4.49 -12.33
CA GLY A 308 7.93 -3.96 -13.68
C GLY A 308 7.56 -5.05 -14.71
N VAL A 309 8.18 -6.23 -14.60
CA VAL A 309 7.84 -7.40 -15.45
C VAL A 309 6.40 -7.86 -15.17
N ALA A 310 6.00 -7.99 -13.90
CA ALA A 310 4.65 -8.42 -13.55
C ALA A 310 3.58 -7.44 -14.08
N LEU A 311 3.83 -6.13 -14.01
CA LEU A 311 2.95 -5.10 -14.56
C LEU A 311 2.92 -5.12 -16.09
N SER A 312 4.05 -5.35 -16.77
CA SER A 312 4.10 -5.44 -18.24
C SER A 312 3.39 -6.69 -18.78
N MET A 313 3.41 -7.78 -17.99
CA MET A 313 2.69 -9.02 -18.32
C MET A 313 1.22 -9.01 -17.88
N HIS A 314 0.79 -7.94 -17.20
CA HIS A 314 -0.59 -7.84 -16.73
C HIS A 314 -1.56 -7.77 -17.92
N ASN A 315 -2.57 -8.65 -17.89
CA ASN A 315 -3.63 -8.67 -18.88
C ASN A 315 -4.92 -8.10 -18.25
N PRO A 316 -5.41 -6.96 -18.75
CA PRO A 316 -6.61 -6.33 -18.19
C PRO A 316 -7.89 -7.15 -18.47
N VAL A 317 -7.89 -8.03 -19.47
CA VAL A 317 -9.05 -8.87 -19.77
C VAL A 317 -8.81 -10.31 -19.33
N LEU A 318 -9.57 -10.74 -18.35
CA LEU A 318 -9.56 -12.12 -17.87
C LEU A 318 -10.73 -12.89 -18.47
N VAL A 319 -10.40 -13.93 -19.23
CA VAL A 319 -11.38 -14.87 -19.77
C VAL A 319 -11.25 -16.20 -19.03
N ARG A 320 -12.37 -16.69 -18.51
CA ARG A 320 -12.50 -18.03 -17.92
C ARG A 320 -13.62 -18.77 -18.62
N ILE A 321 -13.35 -20.00 -19.05
CA ILE A 321 -14.35 -20.88 -19.63
C ILE A 321 -14.43 -22.13 -18.73
N ASN A 322 -15.63 -22.49 -18.31
CA ASN A 322 -15.87 -23.66 -17.48
C ASN A 322 -16.96 -24.52 -18.12
N PRO A 323 -16.85 -25.86 -18.10
CA PRO A 323 -17.93 -26.73 -18.57
C PRO A 323 -19.10 -26.71 -17.58
N ILE A 324 -20.32 -26.69 -18.08
CA ILE A 324 -21.54 -26.83 -17.29
C ILE A 324 -21.90 -28.32 -17.22
N ARG A 325 -21.81 -28.90 -16.02
CA ARG A 325 -22.04 -30.33 -15.79
C ARG A 325 -23.10 -30.56 -14.70
N THR A 326 -24.26 -29.91 -14.85
CA THR A 326 -25.27 -29.92 -13.78
C THR A 326 -26.19 -31.13 -13.83
N THR A 327 -26.63 -31.55 -15.01
CA THR A 327 -27.64 -32.64 -15.20
C THR A 327 -27.15 -33.75 -16.12
N SER A 328 -26.39 -33.39 -17.15
CA SER A 328 -25.84 -34.32 -18.13
C SER A 328 -24.49 -33.87 -18.61
N LEU A 329 -23.65 -34.82 -19.01
CA LEU A 329 -22.31 -34.52 -19.53
C LEU A 329 -22.34 -33.96 -20.95
N TYR A 330 -23.37 -34.31 -21.70
CA TYR A 330 -23.69 -33.85 -23.05
C TYR A 330 -25.21 -33.89 -23.27
N THR A 331 -25.69 -33.13 -24.24
CA THR A 331 -27.07 -33.18 -24.73
C THR A 331 -27.08 -33.48 -26.23
N ILE A 332 -28.17 -34.04 -26.73
CA ILE A 332 -28.37 -34.26 -28.18
C ILE A 332 -29.47 -33.31 -28.61
N ASN A 333 -29.18 -32.43 -29.56
CA ASN A 333 -30.15 -31.48 -30.07
C ASN A 333 -31.14 -32.14 -31.07
N ARG A 334 -32.15 -31.39 -31.51
CA ARG A 334 -33.15 -31.87 -32.46
C ARG A 334 -32.59 -32.25 -33.84
N ALA A 335 -31.41 -31.71 -34.18
CA ALA A 335 -30.70 -32.03 -35.42
C ALA A 335 -29.80 -33.28 -35.31
N GLY A 336 -29.78 -33.95 -34.14
CA GLY A 336 -28.95 -35.13 -33.92
C GLY A 336 -27.47 -34.77 -33.64
N GLU A 337 -27.15 -33.51 -33.32
CA GLU A 337 -25.79 -33.07 -32.96
C GLU A 337 -25.57 -33.21 -31.45
N VAL A 338 -24.37 -33.58 -31.05
CA VAL A 338 -23.97 -33.64 -29.65
C VAL A 338 -23.53 -32.28 -29.20
N GLU A 339 -24.11 -31.78 -28.12
CA GLU A 339 -23.81 -30.48 -27.55
C GLU A 339 -23.19 -30.62 -26.16
N ASN A 340 -22.09 -29.92 -25.93
CA ASN A 340 -21.54 -29.67 -24.60
C ASN A 340 -21.72 -28.19 -24.23
N GLN A 341 -22.21 -27.98 -23.04
CA GLN A 341 -22.48 -26.62 -22.54
C GLN A 341 -21.33 -26.06 -21.75
N PHE A 342 -21.02 -24.79 -22.00
CA PHE A 342 -19.95 -24.06 -21.35
C PHE A 342 -20.45 -22.72 -20.84
N ARG A 343 -19.81 -22.23 -19.79
CA ARG A 343 -19.99 -20.88 -19.26
C ARG A 343 -18.71 -20.10 -19.44
N ILE A 344 -18.78 -19.00 -20.18
CA ILE A 344 -17.69 -18.04 -20.30
C ILE A 344 -17.93 -16.85 -19.36
N SER A 345 -16.89 -16.47 -18.66
CA SER A 345 -16.86 -15.25 -17.85
C SER A 345 -15.73 -14.37 -18.39
N VAL A 346 -16.11 -13.21 -18.90
CA VAL A 346 -15.19 -12.20 -19.41
C VAL A 346 -15.19 -11.02 -18.44
N SER A 347 -14.08 -10.78 -17.77
CA SER A 347 -13.92 -9.68 -16.83
C SER A 347 -12.93 -8.67 -17.40
N ASN A 348 -13.41 -7.48 -17.72
CA ASN A 348 -12.57 -6.37 -18.16
C ASN A 348 -12.17 -5.54 -16.94
N ARG A 349 -10.88 -5.53 -16.62
CA ARG A 349 -10.27 -4.81 -15.51
C ARG A 349 -9.58 -3.51 -15.95
N GLY A 350 -9.57 -3.28 -17.27
CA GLY A 350 -9.04 -2.06 -17.86
C GLY A 350 -10.02 -0.89 -17.76
N SER A 351 -9.57 0.29 -18.16
CA SER A 351 -10.37 1.52 -18.24
C SER A 351 -11.07 1.70 -19.59
N ALA A 352 -10.69 0.93 -20.61
CA ALA A 352 -11.24 0.97 -21.96
C ALA A 352 -12.23 -0.17 -22.20
N LYS A 353 -13.22 0.08 -23.05
CA LYS A 353 -14.12 -0.97 -23.53
C LYS A 353 -13.37 -1.89 -24.48
N GLU A 354 -13.42 -3.19 -24.19
CA GLU A 354 -12.81 -4.21 -25.03
C GLU A 354 -13.84 -5.20 -25.56
N PHE A 355 -13.45 -5.98 -26.56
CA PHE A 355 -14.26 -7.03 -27.15
C PHE A 355 -13.45 -8.32 -27.16
N VAL A 356 -14.08 -9.44 -26.84
CA VAL A 356 -13.44 -10.76 -26.81
C VAL A 356 -14.04 -11.64 -27.90
N VAL A 357 -13.21 -12.01 -28.87
CA VAL A 357 -13.54 -13.01 -29.88
C VAL A 357 -13.17 -14.38 -29.34
N VAL A 358 -14.09 -15.32 -29.45
CA VAL A 358 -13.89 -16.72 -29.08
C VAL A 358 -13.95 -17.60 -30.32
N SER A 359 -12.95 -18.47 -30.47
CA SER A 359 -12.91 -19.47 -31.54
C SER A 359 -12.52 -20.84 -30.97
N ILE A 360 -12.79 -21.89 -31.75
CA ILE A 360 -12.48 -23.27 -31.39
C ILE A 360 -11.36 -23.77 -32.30
N ASP A 361 -10.42 -24.50 -31.69
CA ASP A 361 -9.34 -25.18 -32.41
C ASP A 361 -9.19 -26.63 -31.92
N GLY A 362 -8.91 -27.54 -32.85
CA GLY A 362 -8.67 -28.95 -32.52
C GLY A 362 -9.96 -29.81 -32.36
N LEU A 363 -11.14 -29.27 -32.71
CA LEU A 363 -12.40 -30.03 -32.70
C LEU A 363 -12.97 -30.18 -34.10
N ALA A 364 -12.85 -31.38 -34.69
CA ALA A 364 -13.33 -31.68 -36.03
C ALA A 364 -14.83 -31.41 -36.16
N ARG A 365 -15.21 -30.55 -37.10
CA ARG A 365 -16.61 -30.12 -37.37
C ARG A 365 -17.32 -29.49 -36.16
N GLY A 366 -16.55 -28.98 -35.19
CA GLY A 366 -17.11 -28.26 -34.05
C GLY A 366 -17.70 -26.92 -34.45
N ARG A 367 -18.92 -26.62 -34.03
CA ARG A 367 -19.59 -25.33 -34.23
C ARG A 367 -19.79 -24.63 -32.89
N LEU A 368 -19.36 -23.37 -32.80
CA LEU A 368 -19.54 -22.53 -31.63
C LEU A 368 -20.90 -21.81 -31.72
N GLU A 369 -21.75 -22.03 -30.73
CA GLU A 369 -23.06 -21.36 -30.61
C GLU A 369 -22.99 -20.29 -29.52
N LEU A 370 -22.23 -19.24 -29.79
CA LEU A 370 -22.02 -18.10 -28.88
C LEU A 370 -22.52 -16.81 -29.52
N THR A 371 -23.52 -16.17 -28.90
CA THR A 371 -24.08 -14.89 -29.35
C THR A 371 -24.19 -13.90 -28.19
N PRO A 372 -23.67 -12.66 -28.34
CA PRO A 372 -22.85 -12.15 -29.44
C PRO A 372 -21.42 -12.67 -29.40
N ASN A 373 -20.79 -12.82 -30.55
CA ASN A 373 -19.36 -13.03 -30.70
C ASN A 373 -18.87 -12.06 -31.78
N PRO A 374 -18.10 -11.01 -31.44
CA PRO A 374 -17.35 -10.80 -30.16
C PRO A 374 -18.25 -10.41 -28.97
N ILE A 375 -17.81 -10.84 -27.77
CA ILE A 375 -18.46 -10.50 -26.50
C ILE A 375 -18.02 -9.10 -26.10
N PRO A 376 -18.94 -8.15 -25.85
CA PRO A 376 -18.57 -6.85 -25.32
C PRO A 376 -18.12 -6.97 -23.85
N ALA A 377 -17.01 -6.34 -23.53
CA ALA A 377 -16.46 -6.30 -22.18
C ALA A 377 -16.34 -4.85 -21.71
N PRO A 378 -17.37 -4.28 -21.07
CA PRO A 378 -17.32 -2.94 -20.53
C PRO A 378 -16.27 -2.82 -19.42
N PRO A 379 -15.66 -1.64 -19.21
CA PRO A 379 -14.65 -1.43 -18.19
C PRO A 379 -15.23 -1.66 -16.79
N GLY A 380 -14.50 -2.43 -15.97
CA GLY A 380 -14.86 -2.74 -14.58
C GLY A 380 -16.01 -3.73 -14.42
N GLU A 381 -16.54 -4.31 -15.48
CA GLU A 381 -17.66 -5.25 -15.46
C GLU A 381 -17.22 -6.68 -15.78
N THR A 382 -18.04 -7.63 -15.36
CA THR A 382 -17.87 -9.05 -15.68
C THR A 382 -19.10 -9.53 -16.39
N GLU A 383 -18.94 -9.84 -17.68
CA GLU A 383 -19.98 -10.45 -18.48
C GLU A 383 -19.90 -11.98 -18.38
N VAL A 384 -21.03 -12.61 -18.06
CA VAL A 384 -21.16 -14.06 -18.00
C VAL A 384 -22.15 -14.51 -19.04
N LYS A 385 -21.72 -15.42 -19.93
CA LYS A 385 -22.54 -16.00 -20.99
C LYS A 385 -22.47 -17.53 -20.92
N GLU A 386 -23.62 -18.17 -21.18
CA GLU A 386 -23.67 -19.59 -21.40
C GLU A 386 -23.77 -19.85 -22.89
N PHE A 387 -23.08 -20.86 -23.38
CA PHE A 387 -23.02 -21.20 -24.78
C PHE A 387 -22.82 -22.69 -24.99
N ALA A 388 -23.20 -23.17 -26.14
CA ALA A 388 -22.99 -24.53 -26.52
C ALA A 388 -21.92 -24.66 -27.62
N VAL A 389 -21.24 -25.78 -27.60
CA VAL A 389 -20.45 -26.24 -28.73
C VAL A 389 -21.18 -27.45 -29.28
N ALA A 390 -21.51 -27.47 -30.57
CA ALA A 390 -22.22 -28.55 -31.22
C ALA A 390 -21.28 -29.27 -32.19
N VAL A 391 -21.38 -30.62 -32.21
CA VAL A 391 -20.64 -31.49 -33.11
C VAL A 391 -21.57 -32.53 -33.66
N PRO A 392 -21.60 -32.75 -34.98
CA PRO A 392 -22.40 -33.85 -35.59
C PRO A 392 -22.07 -35.19 -34.99
N ALA A 393 -23.08 -36.01 -34.72
CA ALA A 393 -22.92 -37.35 -34.09
C ALA A 393 -22.00 -38.28 -34.93
N ASN A 394 -21.88 -38.02 -36.23
CA ASN A 394 -21.04 -38.79 -37.17
C ASN A 394 -19.60 -38.27 -37.25
N ALA A 395 -19.19 -37.26 -36.42
CA ALA A 395 -17.82 -36.78 -36.42
C ALA A 395 -16.85 -37.89 -35.96
N PRO A 396 -15.65 -37.96 -36.54
CA PRO A 396 -14.64 -38.94 -36.19
C PRO A 396 -13.91 -38.56 -34.89
N LEU A 397 -14.66 -38.51 -33.79
CA LEU A 397 -14.14 -38.11 -32.47
C LEU A 397 -14.30 -39.29 -31.48
N GLY A 398 -13.33 -39.43 -30.60
CA GLY A 398 -13.41 -40.36 -29.48
C GLY A 398 -14.44 -39.93 -28.42
N GLU A 399 -14.71 -40.78 -27.45
CA GLU A 399 -15.61 -40.47 -26.33
C GLU A 399 -15.11 -39.28 -25.52
N VAL A 400 -13.82 -39.15 -25.44
CA VAL A 400 -13.11 -38.02 -24.80
C VAL A 400 -12.09 -37.44 -25.78
N THR A 401 -12.28 -36.19 -26.17
CA THR A 401 -11.41 -35.50 -27.12
C THR A 401 -10.95 -34.18 -26.51
N HIS A 402 -9.65 -33.93 -26.55
CA HIS A 402 -9.10 -32.66 -26.12
C HIS A 402 -9.17 -31.64 -27.25
N PHE A 403 -9.57 -30.42 -26.92
CA PHE A 403 -9.65 -29.31 -27.86
C PHE A 403 -9.28 -28.01 -27.15
N ARG A 404 -9.20 -26.92 -27.90
CA ARG A 404 -8.78 -25.62 -27.39
C ARG A 404 -9.78 -24.53 -27.77
N PHE A 405 -10.12 -23.69 -26.79
CA PHE A 405 -10.67 -22.40 -27.06
C PHE A 405 -9.54 -21.40 -27.26
N GLN A 406 -9.57 -20.65 -28.36
CA GLN A 406 -8.71 -19.50 -28.57
C GLN A 406 -9.55 -18.25 -28.33
N THR A 407 -9.09 -17.39 -27.44
CA THR A 407 -9.72 -16.12 -27.12
C THR A 407 -8.79 -14.99 -27.51
N GLU A 408 -9.31 -13.98 -28.22
CA GLU A 408 -8.55 -12.80 -28.66
C GLU A 408 -9.28 -11.55 -28.20
N SER A 409 -8.57 -10.68 -27.44
CA SER A 409 -9.11 -9.40 -27.01
C SER A 409 -8.79 -8.31 -28.04
N GLN A 410 -9.76 -7.45 -28.35
CA GLN A 410 -9.63 -6.32 -29.26
C GLN A 410 -9.86 -5.02 -28.48
N PRO A 411 -9.02 -3.94 -28.69
CA PRO A 411 -8.07 -3.76 -29.80
C PRO A 411 -6.68 -4.37 -29.59
N ASP A 412 -6.31 -4.81 -28.39
CA ASP A 412 -4.92 -5.21 -28.03
C ASP A 412 -4.43 -6.49 -28.74
N ALA A 413 -5.28 -7.23 -29.42
CA ALA A 413 -4.99 -8.47 -30.13
C ALA A 413 -4.28 -9.55 -29.26
N ARG A 414 -4.51 -9.53 -27.95
CA ARG A 414 -3.90 -10.51 -27.04
C ARG A 414 -4.64 -11.83 -27.12
N ARG A 415 -3.90 -12.89 -27.43
CA ARG A 415 -4.43 -14.25 -27.57
C ARG A 415 -4.19 -15.07 -26.33
N ARG A 416 -5.19 -15.86 -25.98
CA ARG A 416 -5.10 -16.86 -24.90
C ARG A 416 -5.72 -18.17 -25.35
N THR A 417 -5.05 -19.27 -25.06
CA THR A 417 -5.51 -20.62 -25.34
C THR A 417 -5.96 -21.29 -24.05
N ILE A 418 -7.14 -21.88 -24.05
CA ILE A 418 -7.72 -22.59 -22.91
C ILE A 418 -8.01 -24.03 -23.36
N GLU A 419 -7.32 -24.98 -22.76
CA GLU A 419 -7.52 -26.40 -23.05
C GLU A 419 -8.79 -26.92 -22.37
N MET A 420 -9.62 -27.62 -23.13
CA MET A 420 -10.87 -28.21 -22.67
C MET A 420 -11.04 -29.63 -23.18
N THR A 421 -11.95 -30.34 -22.53
CA THR A 421 -12.33 -31.70 -22.89
C THR A 421 -13.72 -31.72 -23.47
N TRP A 422 -13.85 -32.29 -24.64
CA TRP A 422 -15.10 -32.59 -25.31
C TRP A 422 -15.53 -34.01 -24.92
N LEU A 423 -16.80 -34.16 -24.55
CA LEU A 423 -17.39 -35.46 -24.19
C LEU A 423 -18.43 -35.85 -25.24
N MET A 424 -18.31 -37.06 -25.74
CA MET A 424 -19.20 -37.64 -26.75
C MET A 424 -19.85 -38.93 -26.24
N PRO A 425 -21.11 -39.25 -26.60
CA PRO A 425 -21.72 -40.51 -26.23
C PRO A 425 -20.90 -41.72 -26.71
N PRO A 426 -20.93 -42.84 -26.01
CA PRO A 426 -20.25 -44.07 -26.46
C PRO A 426 -20.76 -44.49 -27.83
N CYS A 427 -19.93 -45.18 -28.61
CA CYS A 427 -20.21 -45.55 -29.99
C CYS A 427 -21.48 -46.43 -30.13
N SER A 428 -21.80 -47.21 -29.11
CA SER A 428 -23.01 -48.02 -29.03
C SER A 428 -24.33 -47.20 -28.97
N ALA A 429 -24.24 -45.94 -28.52
CA ALA A 429 -25.37 -45.01 -28.42
C ALA A 429 -25.50 -44.08 -29.64
N ARG A 430 -24.59 -44.13 -30.61
CA ARG A 430 -24.60 -43.35 -31.84
C ARG A 430 -25.23 -44.13 -32.96
N THR A 431 -26.35 -43.72 -33.49
CA THR A 431 -26.99 -44.34 -34.64
C THR A 431 -26.07 -44.31 -35.88
N HIS A 432 -25.60 -45.46 -36.32
CA HIS A 432 -25.04 -45.79 -37.65
C HIS A 432 -23.72 -45.27 -38.17
N ALA A 433 -22.82 -44.63 -37.42
CA ALA A 433 -21.59 -44.08 -38.04
C ALA A 433 -20.31 -44.11 -37.20
N CYS A 434 -20.08 -45.13 -36.38
CA CYS A 434 -18.79 -45.25 -35.68
C CYS A 434 -17.92 -46.40 -36.26
N ARG A 435 -17.32 -46.20 -37.44
CA ARG A 435 -16.09 -46.91 -37.80
C ARG A 435 -14.93 -45.95 -37.58
N VAL A 436 -14.33 -46.02 -36.41
CA VAL A 436 -13.02 -45.46 -36.19
C VAL A 436 -12.02 -46.40 -36.81
N GLU A 437 -11.48 -46.07 -37.98
CA GLU A 437 -10.23 -46.68 -38.45
C GLU A 437 -9.15 -46.23 -37.48
N ILE A 438 -8.80 -47.12 -36.54
CA ILE A 438 -7.57 -46.98 -35.73
C ILE A 438 -6.45 -47.22 -36.69
N PRO A 439 -5.53 -46.27 -36.94
CA PRO A 439 -4.30 -46.54 -37.67
C PRO A 439 -3.47 -47.57 -36.86
N LEU A 440 -3.33 -48.75 -37.40
CA LEU A 440 -2.49 -49.84 -36.89
C LEU A 440 -1.01 -49.51 -37.14
N ASP A 441 -0.50 -48.39 -36.65
CA ASP A 441 0.94 -48.10 -36.69
C ASP A 441 1.37 -47.29 -35.47
N ALA A 442 1.48 -48.01 -34.36
CA ALA A 442 2.35 -47.61 -33.27
C ALA A 442 2.78 -48.87 -32.51
N SER A 443 3.66 -49.66 -33.16
CA SER A 443 4.51 -50.63 -32.49
C SER A 443 5.38 -49.91 -31.44
N PRO A 444 5.38 -50.33 -30.17
CA PRO A 444 6.28 -49.75 -29.20
C PRO A 444 7.73 -50.20 -29.52
N LYS A 445 8.58 -49.26 -29.96
CA LYS A 445 10.02 -49.48 -29.97
C LYS A 445 10.47 -49.68 -28.53
N GLY A 446 10.91 -50.92 -28.28
CA GLY A 446 11.52 -51.34 -27.02
C GLY A 446 12.72 -50.50 -26.68
N THR A 447 12.78 -50.08 -25.44
CA THR A 447 14.00 -49.61 -24.75
C THR A 447 14.79 -50.80 -24.25
N GLN A 448 16.02 -50.92 -24.74
CA GLN A 448 17.15 -51.47 -23.97
C GLN A 448 17.81 -50.36 -23.19
#